data_9785d9f1b5a030b683e65910dc5855b7
#
_entry.id   9785d9f1b5a030b683e65910dc5855b7
#
_cell.length_a   1.000
_cell.length_b   1.000
_cell.length_c   1.000
_cell.angle_alpha   90.00
_cell.angle_beta   90.00
_cell.angle_gamma   90.00
#
_symmetry.space_group_name_H-M   'P 1'
#
loop_
_entity.id
_entity.type
_entity.pdbx_description
1 polymer ?
#
loop_
_entity_poly.entity_id
_entity_poly.type
_entity_poly.pdbx_seq_one_letter_code
_entity_poly.pdbx_strand_id
1 'polypeptide(L)'
;MKIKRIAHIGVAVKDADASKLLYQEMLSLPVNREERLGELKIAFVPVGQTNVELVQSTDPEGVMNKFIEKRGEGIHHIAFEVEDIDQALEELKNKGVALIDQQARPGAHEARIAFLHPKGTHGVLIELVQFTH
;
A
#
# COMPACT_ATOMS: atom_id res chain seq x y z
N MET A 1 -14.60 -13.99 -3.34
CA MET A 1 -13.66 -13.07 -4.06
C MET A 1 -12.42 -13.83 -4.48
N LYS A 2 -11.76 -13.38 -5.51
CA LYS A 2 -10.52 -14.00 -5.96
C LYS A 2 -9.35 -13.07 -5.69
N ILE A 3 -8.43 -13.51 -4.85
CA ILE A 3 -7.17 -12.82 -4.59
C ILE A 3 -6.11 -13.47 -5.50
N LYS A 4 -5.43 -12.64 -6.29
CA LYS A 4 -4.50 -13.12 -7.30
C LYS A 4 -3.07 -13.23 -6.77
N ARG A 5 -2.66 -12.31 -5.91
CA ARG A 5 -1.29 -12.26 -5.37
C ARG A 5 -1.19 -11.15 -4.32
N ILE A 6 -0.06 -11.12 -3.64
CA ILE A 6 0.31 -9.92 -2.89
C ILE A 6 0.82 -8.91 -3.91
N ALA A 7 0.11 -7.79 -4.05
CA ALA A 7 0.49 -6.75 -5.01
C ALA A 7 1.69 -5.96 -4.50
N HIS A 8 1.64 -5.54 -3.23
CA HIS A 8 2.76 -4.82 -2.65
C HIS A 8 2.74 -4.86 -1.13
N ILE A 9 3.90 -4.54 -0.57
CA ILE A 9 4.08 -4.28 0.86
C ILE A 9 4.43 -2.81 0.96
N GLY A 10 3.61 -2.03 1.64
CA GLY A 10 3.84 -0.61 1.83
C GLY A 10 4.69 -0.37 3.06
N VAL A 11 5.78 0.37 2.89
CA VAL A 11 6.72 0.68 3.96
C VAL A 11 6.74 2.19 4.16
N ALA A 12 6.43 2.62 5.39
CA ALA A 12 6.48 4.04 5.73
C ALA A 12 7.92 4.45 6.00
N VAL A 13 8.42 5.44 5.25
CA VAL A 13 9.78 5.93 5.37
C VAL A 13 9.78 7.45 5.51
N LYS A 14 10.78 7.98 6.22
CA LYS A 14 10.95 9.42 6.39
C LYS A 14 11.46 10.07 5.11
N ASP A 15 12.30 9.35 4.37
CA ASP A 15 12.96 9.86 3.16
C ASP A 15 13.08 8.72 2.17
N ALA A 16 12.24 8.74 1.14
CA ALA A 16 12.22 7.69 0.14
C ALA A 16 13.52 7.62 -0.67
N ASP A 17 14.15 8.78 -0.94
CA ASP A 17 15.40 8.80 -1.68
C ASP A 17 16.54 8.15 -0.90
N ALA A 18 16.60 8.38 0.40
CA ALA A 18 17.60 7.74 1.27
C ALA A 18 17.30 6.24 1.42
N SER A 19 16.03 5.88 1.60
CA SER A 19 15.63 4.48 1.81
C SER A 19 15.89 3.61 0.60
N LYS A 20 15.66 4.12 -0.62
CA LYS A 20 15.89 3.31 -1.83
C LYS A 20 17.34 2.90 -1.99
N LEU A 21 18.28 3.66 -1.42
CA LEU A 21 19.69 3.29 -1.48
C LEU A 21 19.99 1.97 -0.78
N LEU A 22 19.26 1.68 0.33
CA LEU A 22 19.39 0.39 1.01
C LEU A 22 19.05 -0.76 0.06
N TYR A 23 17.93 -0.62 -0.66
CA TYR A 23 17.47 -1.68 -1.56
C TYR A 23 18.37 -1.83 -2.77
N GLN A 24 18.85 -0.72 -3.32
CA GLN A 24 19.72 -0.74 -4.50
C GLN A 24 21.12 -1.23 -4.16
N GLU A 25 21.73 -0.71 -3.11
CA GLU A 25 23.14 -0.94 -2.83
C GLU A 25 23.39 -2.15 -1.96
N MET A 26 22.56 -2.39 -0.96
CA MET A 26 22.77 -3.52 -0.05
C MET A 26 22.08 -4.79 -0.50
N LEU A 27 20.91 -4.66 -1.15
CA LEU A 27 20.14 -5.83 -1.58
C LEU A 27 20.20 -6.06 -3.08
N SER A 28 20.86 -5.19 -3.82
CA SER A 28 20.99 -5.26 -5.29
C SER A 28 19.63 -5.33 -6.01
N LEU A 29 18.62 -4.67 -5.44
CA LEU A 29 17.30 -4.61 -6.03
C LEU A 29 17.13 -3.32 -6.84
N PRO A 30 16.49 -3.37 -8.01
CA PRO A 30 16.25 -2.16 -8.78
C PRO A 30 15.14 -1.32 -8.17
N VAL A 31 15.28 0.00 -8.25
CA VAL A 31 14.16 0.92 -8.06
C VAL A 31 13.82 1.44 -9.44
N ASN A 32 12.73 0.93 -10.02
CA ASN A 32 12.46 1.18 -11.43
C ASN A 32 11.51 2.34 -11.69
N ARG A 33 10.91 2.90 -10.65
CA ARG A 33 9.86 3.89 -10.83
C ARG A 33 9.60 4.67 -9.55
N GLU A 34 9.20 5.92 -9.70
CA GLU A 34 8.68 6.74 -8.62
C GLU A 34 7.37 7.38 -9.07
N GLU A 35 6.48 7.64 -8.14
CA GLU A 35 5.19 8.25 -8.43
C GLU A 35 4.79 9.18 -7.29
N ARG A 36 4.03 10.22 -7.65
CA ARG A 36 3.41 11.11 -6.65
C ARG A 36 1.92 10.85 -6.64
N LEU A 37 1.36 10.64 -5.45
CA LEU A 37 -0.07 10.45 -5.25
C LEU A 37 -0.49 11.40 -4.13
N GLY A 38 -1.04 12.56 -4.50
CA GLY A 38 -1.32 13.61 -3.53
C GLY A 38 -0.04 14.05 -2.82
N GLU A 39 0.00 13.98 -1.50
CA GLU A 39 1.17 14.34 -0.71
C GLU A 39 2.17 13.19 -0.59
N LEU A 40 1.85 12.00 -1.11
CA LEU A 40 2.72 10.84 -1.01
C LEU A 40 3.73 10.80 -2.15
N LYS A 41 4.97 10.47 -1.80
CA LYS A 41 6.03 10.13 -2.74
C LYS A 41 6.32 8.65 -2.58
N ILE A 42 6.18 7.90 -3.68
CA ILE A 42 6.27 6.44 -3.65
C ILE A 42 7.37 5.97 -4.57
N ALA A 43 8.32 5.19 -4.03
CA ALA A 43 9.34 4.52 -4.82
C ALA A 43 9.02 3.03 -4.89
N PHE A 44 9.09 2.46 -6.09
CA PHE A 44 8.70 1.07 -6.33
C PHE A 44 9.93 0.19 -6.50
N VAL A 45 10.02 -0.84 -5.66
CA VAL A 45 11.10 -1.81 -5.68
C VAL A 45 10.48 -3.16 -6.05
N PRO A 46 10.56 -3.60 -7.32
CA PRO A 46 9.96 -4.86 -7.72
C PRO A 46 10.76 -6.05 -7.20
N VAL A 47 10.05 -7.05 -6.68
CA VAL A 47 10.62 -8.32 -6.22
C VAL A 47 9.69 -9.41 -6.72
N GLY A 48 10.04 -10.04 -7.84
CA GLY A 48 9.14 -10.99 -8.48
C GLY A 48 7.84 -10.32 -8.90
N GLN A 49 6.71 -10.85 -8.47
CA GLN A 49 5.39 -10.29 -8.79
C GLN A 49 4.93 -9.25 -7.76
N THR A 50 5.70 -9.02 -6.73
CA THR A 50 5.33 -8.13 -5.62
C THR A 50 6.24 -6.90 -5.62
N ASN A 51 5.69 -5.73 -5.35
CA ASN A 51 6.49 -4.54 -5.14
C ASN A 51 6.66 -4.27 -3.64
N VAL A 52 7.84 -3.84 -3.26
CA VAL A 52 8.01 -3.13 -2.00
C VAL A 52 7.83 -1.65 -2.35
N GLU A 53 6.88 -0.99 -1.73
CA GLU A 53 6.62 0.43 -1.99
C GLU A 53 7.12 1.24 -0.81
N LEU A 54 8.11 2.10 -1.08
CA LEU A 54 8.65 3.01 -0.08
C LEU A 54 7.84 4.29 -0.13
N VAL A 55 7.07 4.56 0.92
CA VAL A 55 6.08 5.63 0.90
C VAL A 55 6.46 6.71 1.90
N GLN A 56 6.69 7.91 1.38
CA GLN A 56 7.03 9.09 2.16
C GLN A 56 5.90 10.11 2.08
N SER A 57 5.47 10.64 3.23
CA SER A 57 4.59 11.81 3.26
C SER A 57 5.42 13.06 3.06
N THR A 58 5.02 13.92 2.12
CA THR A 58 5.68 15.22 1.93
C THR A 58 5.09 16.30 2.80
N ASP A 59 3.89 16.06 3.33
CA ASP A 59 3.23 16.94 4.30
C ASP A 59 3.64 16.50 5.71
N PRO A 60 4.13 17.41 6.57
CA PRO A 60 4.47 17.06 7.95
C PRO A 60 3.31 16.41 8.72
N GLU A 61 2.07 16.72 8.37
CA GLU A 61 0.87 16.14 8.98
C GLU A 61 0.32 14.97 8.16
N GLY A 62 1.09 14.47 7.20
CA GLY A 62 0.66 13.40 6.31
C GLY A 62 0.56 12.04 7.00
N VAL A 63 -0.11 11.10 6.33
CA VAL A 63 -0.47 9.81 6.91
C VAL A 63 0.76 8.98 7.32
N MET A 64 1.82 8.99 6.50
CA MET A 64 3.03 8.22 6.83
C MET A 64 3.80 8.86 7.97
N ASN A 65 3.87 10.20 8.03
CA ASN A 65 4.54 10.89 9.11
C ASN A 65 3.84 10.66 10.44
N LYS A 66 2.51 10.62 10.45
CA LYS A 66 1.75 10.28 11.66
C LYS A 66 1.98 8.84 12.10
N PHE A 67 2.04 7.93 11.15
CA PHE A 67 2.35 6.52 11.43
C PHE A 67 3.75 6.39 12.04
N ILE A 68 4.75 7.04 11.43
CA ILE A 68 6.14 6.98 11.89
C ILE A 68 6.28 7.59 13.28
N GLU A 69 5.55 8.66 13.55
CA GLU A 69 5.57 9.32 14.85
C GLU A 69 5.14 8.36 15.97
N LYS A 70 4.16 7.50 15.69
CA LYS A 70 3.64 6.55 16.67
C LYS A 70 4.41 5.24 16.71
N ARG A 71 4.90 4.76 15.59
CA ARG A 71 5.45 3.40 15.48
C ARG A 71 6.86 3.33 14.90
N GLY A 72 7.43 4.45 14.45
CA GLY A 72 8.69 4.46 13.74
C GLY A 72 8.52 4.03 12.28
N GLU A 73 9.60 4.08 11.53
CA GLU A 73 9.62 3.57 10.16
C GLU A 73 9.37 2.07 10.14
N GLY A 74 8.70 1.58 9.12
CA GLY A 74 8.46 0.15 8.98
C GLY A 74 7.27 -0.15 8.10
N ILE A 75 6.87 -1.42 8.09
CA ILE A 75 5.74 -1.88 7.28
C ILE A 75 4.46 -1.19 7.74
N HIS A 76 3.77 -0.59 6.79
CA HIS A 76 2.54 0.12 7.02
C HIS A 76 1.32 -0.72 6.61
N HIS A 77 1.38 -1.40 5.48
CA HIS A 77 0.25 -2.20 5.00
C HIS A 77 0.70 -3.30 4.03
N ILE A 78 -0.20 -4.26 3.82
CA ILE A 78 -0.04 -5.31 2.82
C ILE A 78 -1.22 -5.19 1.85
N ALA A 79 -0.94 -5.18 0.56
CA ALA A 79 -1.95 -5.06 -0.47
C ALA A 79 -2.13 -6.36 -1.23
N PHE A 80 -3.38 -6.79 -1.38
CA PHE A 80 -3.74 -7.95 -2.17
C PHE A 80 -4.41 -7.51 -3.45
N GLU A 81 -3.94 -8.03 -4.57
CA GLU A 81 -4.60 -7.80 -5.85
C GLU A 81 -5.81 -8.69 -5.97
N VAL A 82 -6.97 -8.09 -6.26
CA VAL A 82 -8.22 -8.81 -6.46
C VAL A 82 -8.67 -8.67 -7.92
N GLU A 83 -9.45 -9.64 -8.37
CA GLU A 83 -9.95 -9.64 -9.74
C GLU A 83 -11.02 -8.57 -9.94
N ASP A 84 -11.90 -8.37 -8.94
CA ASP A 84 -12.99 -7.40 -9.00
C ASP A 84 -13.16 -6.78 -7.62
N ILE A 85 -12.70 -5.55 -7.47
CA ILE A 85 -12.69 -4.89 -6.16
C ILE A 85 -14.10 -4.54 -5.68
N ASP A 86 -15.00 -4.19 -6.59
CA ASP A 86 -16.36 -3.86 -6.18
C ASP A 86 -17.08 -5.08 -5.62
N GLN A 87 -16.89 -6.22 -6.27
CA GLN A 87 -17.45 -7.49 -5.81
C GLN A 87 -16.80 -7.90 -4.47
N ALA A 88 -15.48 -7.72 -4.35
CA ALA A 88 -14.77 -8.05 -3.12
C ALA A 88 -15.30 -7.23 -1.94
N LEU A 89 -15.51 -5.93 -2.14
CA LEU A 89 -16.04 -5.07 -1.08
C LEU A 89 -17.47 -5.47 -0.68
N GLU A 90 -18.30 -5.81 -1.66
CA GLU A 90 -19.65 -6.27 -1.39
C GLU A 90 -19.66 -7.56 -0.57
N GLU A 91 -18.80 -8.50 -0.95
CA GLU A 91 -18.66 -9.76 -0.22
C GLU A 91 -18.20 -9.51 1.22
N LEU A 92 -17.22 -8.63 1.43
CA LEU A 92 -16.72 -8.31 2.77
C LEU A 92 -17.77 -7.62 3.63
N LYS A 93 -18.57 -6.73 3.05
CA LYS A 93 -19.70 -6.11 3.75
C LYS A 93 -20.69 -7.16 4.22
N ASN A 94 -21.03 -8.10 3.33
CA ASN A 94 -21.98 -9.17 3.65
C ASN A 94 -21.45 -10.10 4.75
N LYS A 95 -20.14 -10.23 4.87
CA LYS A 95 -19.51 -11.01 5.93
C LYS A 95 -19.32 -10.23 7.24
N GLY A 96 -19.71 -8.95 7.24
CA GLY A 96 -19.60 -8.11 8.44
C GLY A 96 -18.20 -7.60 8.72
N VAL A 97 -17.32 -7.58 7.71
CA VAL A 97 -15.95 -7.08 7.88
C VAL A 97 -15.94 -5.57 7.92
N ALA A 98 -15.22 -5.00 8.90
CA ALA A 98 -15.11 -3.55 9.02
C ALA A 98 -14.20 -3.00 7.91
N LEU A 99 -14.71 -1.98 7.19
CA LEU A 99 -14.00 -1.35 6.08
C LEU A 99 -13.69 0.10 6.43
N ILE A 100 -12.49 0.57 6.03
CA ILE A 100 -12.18 2.00 6.04
C ILE A 100 -12.86 2.64 4.83
N ASP A 101 -12.69 2.02 3.65
CA ASP A 101 -13.30 2.50 2.42
C ASP A 101 -14.49 1.63 2.07
N GLN A 102 -15.68 2.24 2.01
CA GLN A 102 -16.90 1.52 1.61
C GLN A 102 -16.96 1.30 0.10
N GLN A 103 -16.26 2.14 -0.64
CA GLN A 103 -16.16 2.07 -2.10
C GLN A 103 -14.71 2.25 -2.51
N ALA A 104 -14.33 1.65 -3.63
CA ALA A 104 -12.99 1.79 -4.16
C ALA A 104 -12.71 3.24 -4.58
N ARG A 105 -11.47 3.67 -4.41
CA ARG A 105 -10.98 4.99 -4.77
C ARG A 105 -9.68 4.89 -5.56
N PRO A 106 -9.27 5.97 -6.24
CA PRO A 106 -8.02 5.94 -7.02
C PRO A 106 -6.79 5.73 -6.13
N GLY A 107 -5.86 4.94 -6.62
CA GLY A 107 -4.57 4.70 -5.98
C GLY A 107 -3.43 4.86 -6.98
N ALA A 108 -2.23 4.45 -6.57
CA ALA A 108 -1.05 4.48 -7.43
C ALA A 108 -1.20 3.47 -8.58
N HIS A 109 -0.41 3.62 -9.64
CA HIS A 109 -0.42 2.74 -10.82
C HIS A 109 -1.78 2.71 -11.54
N GLU A 110 -2.54 3.79 -11.47
CA GLU A 110 -3.88 3.83 -12.09
C GLU A 110 -4.79 2.73 -11.54
N ALA A 111 -4.55 2.32 -10.30
CA ALA A 111 -5.32 1.28 -9.66
C ALA A 111 -6.56 1.84 -8.97
N ARG A 112 -7.48 0.95 -8.66
CA ARG A 112 -8.59 1.21 -7.73
C ARG A 112 -8.27 0.49 -6.44
N ILE A 113 -8.39 1.17 -5.31
CA ILE A 113 -7.99 0.63 -4.01
C ILE A 113 -9.07 0.80 -2.97
N ALA A 114 -8.98 -0.01 -1.92
CA ALA A 114 -9.80 0.15 -0.72
C ALA A 114 -9.09 -0.50 0.47
N PHE A 115 -9.23 0.11 1.64
CA PHE A 115 -8.61 -0.41 2.87
C PHE A 115 -9.64 -1.05 3.78
N LEU A 116 -9.26 -2.18 4.39
CA LEU A 116 -9.98 -2.80 5.48
C LEU A 116 -9.53 -2.17 6.80
N HIS A 117 -10.44 -2.08 7.77
CA HIS A 117 -10.10 -1.52 9.07
C HIS A 117 -9.29 -2.54 9.89
N PRO A 118 -8.14 -2.13 10.48
CA PRO A 118 -7.27 -3.08 11.18
C PRO A 118 -7.91 -3.75 12.40
N LYS A 119 -8.96 -3.18 12.98
CA LYS A 119 -9.66 -3.83 14.08
C LYS A 119 -10.33 -5.15 13.67
N GLY A 120 -10.64 -5.32 12.37
CA GLY A 120 -11.23 -6.54 11.85
C GLY A 120 -10.22 -7.55 11.31
N THR A 121 -8.94 -7.20 11.31
CA THR A 121 -7.86 -7.98 10.70
C THR A 121 -6.71 -8.23 11.68
N HIS A 122 -6.99 -8.22 12.96
CA HIS A 122 -5.99 -8.44 14.02
C HIS A 122 -4.81 -7.46 13.95
N GLY A 123 -5.10 -6.21 13.61
CA GLY A 123 -4.10 -5.14 13.62
C GLY A 123 -3.32 -4.96 12.33
N VAL A 124 -3.57 -5.77 11.31
CA VAL A 124 -2.90 -5.64 10.02
C VAL A 124 -3.72 -4.73 9.12
N LEU A 125 -3.14 -3.64 8.64
CA LEU A 125 -3.80 -2.80 7.65
C LEU A 125 -3.72 -3.49 6.29
N ILE A 126 -4.86 -3.90 5.78
CA ILE A 126 -4.98 -4.62 4.52
C ILE A 126 -5.57 -3.70 3.47
N GLU A 127 -4.93 -3.66 2.30
CA GLU A 127 -5.39 -2.93 1.13
C GLU A 127 -5.83 -3.94 0.07
N LEU A 128 -6.95 -3.65 -0.62
CA LEU A 128 -7.33 -4.37 -1.83
C LEU A 128 -7.00 -3.48 -3.02
N VAL A 129 -6.48 -4.09 -4.09
CA VAL A 129 -6.04 -3.39 -5.29
C VAL A 129 -6.59 -4.09 -6.52
N GLN A 130 -7.17 -3.32 -7.43
CA GLN A 130 -7.50 -3.80 -8.76
C GLN A 130 -6.86 -2.88 -9.77
N PHE A 131 -6.01 -3.43 -10.64
CA PHE A 131 -5.43 -2.65 -11.73
C PHE A 131 -6.42 -2.55 -12.88
N THR A 132 -6.46 -1.39 -13.52
CA THR A 132 -7.45 -1.10 -14.55
C THR A 132 -6.95 -1.38 -15.97
N HIS A 133 -5.77 -1.98 -16.07
CA HIS A 133 -5.18 -2.31 -17.38
C HIS A 133 -4.60 -3.70 -17.45
#